data_1a0c4321934c1b768b27b87387ac1ebf
#
_entry.id   1a0c4321934c1b768b27b87387ac1ebf
#
_cell.length_a   1.000
_cell.length_b   1.000
_cell.length_c   1.000
_cell.angle_alpha   90.00
_cell.angle_beta   90.00
_cell.angle_gamma   90.00
#
_symmetry.space_group_name_H-M   'P 1'
#
loop_
_entity.id
_entity.type
_entity.pdbx_description
1 polymer ?
#
loop_
_entity_poly.entity_id
_entity_poly.type
_entity_poly.pdbx_seq_one_letter_code
_entity_poly.pdbx_strand_id
1 'polypeptide(L)'
;MASKTLSMLLASLALSLLLTGSAEAQGLSLGYYSKACPNAESIVFEEMAKVIKIAPSLAGPLLRMHFHDCFVRGCDGSVLLNSTKGNVAEKDARPNLSLRGYGVIDRVKAILEKACPGVVSCADILALVARDAVVLSKGPYWPVPTGRRDGFVSIANETKQLPPPTANITTLISMFASKGLSVKDLVVLSGGHTIGISHCAAFNDRLYNFTGKATPTDIDPTLDKYYLAKLRTICKPNDAVTFVEMDPGSFRTFDTGYYKLVAKSRGVFHSDEALLQHPLTKAYVLSHAGASESEFFKDFGDSMINMGNVGVLTGSTGEVRKKCSVVN
;
A
#
# COMPACT_ATOMS: atom_id res chain seq x y z
N MET A 1 -49.84 37.26 -30.62
CA MET A 1 -48.68 37.63 -29.76
C MET A 1 -48.30 36.54 -28.76
N ALA A 2 -49.22 35.73 -28.25
CA ALA A 2 -48.91 34.67 -27.26
C ALA A 2 -48.01 33.52 -27.78
N SER A 3 -48.04 33.17 -29.07
CA SER A 3 -47.25 32.06 -29.66
C SER A 3 -45.75 32.36 -29.75
N LYS A 4 -45.34 33.58 -30.01
CA LYS A 4 -43.93 33.96 -30.12
C LYS A 4 -43.21 34.08 -28.76
N THR A 5 -43.95 34.47 -27.72
CA THR A 5 -43.39 34.54 -26.35
C THR A 5 -43.22 33.18 -25.73
N LEU A 6 -44.07 32.20 -26.06
CA LEU A 6 -43.95 30.84 -25.58
C LEU A 6 -42.72 30.10 -26.23
N SER A 7 -42.48 30.33 -27.52
CA SER A 7 -41.29 29.81 -28.24
C SER A 7 -39.97 30.38 -27.71
N MET A 8 -39.90 31.63 -27.32
CA MET A 8 -38.73 32.26 -26.74
C MET A 8 -38.42 31.74 -25.31
N LEU A 9 -39.48 31.50 -24.50
CA LEU A 9 -39.32 30.93 -23.16
C LEU A 9 -38.86 29.47 -23.21
N LEU A 10 -39.34 28.68 -24.14
CA LEU A 10 -38.86 27.30 -24.35
C LEU A 10 -37.42 27.23 -24.86
N ALA A 11 -36.99 28.14 -25.72
CA ALA A 11 -35.62 28.23 -26.23
C ALA A 11 -34.64 28.69 -25.13
N SER A 12 -35.06 29.58 -24.22
CA SER A 12 -34.21 29.99 -23.09
C SER A 12 -34.07 28.92 -22.02
N LEU A 13 -35.13 28.11 -21.81
CA LEU A 13 -35.09 26.97 -20.87
C LEU A 13 -34.23 25.82 -21.41
N ALA A 14 -34.30 25.57 -22.73
CA ALA A 14 -33.40 24.56 -23.37
C ALA A 14 -31.93 24.95 -23.36
N LEU A 15 -31.64 26.26 -23.50
CA LEU A 15 -30.26 26.76 -23.47
C LEU A 15 -29.66 26.77 -22.06
N SER A 16 -30.49 26.96 -21.01
CA SER A 16 -30.03 26.88 -19.63
C SER A 16 -29.80 25.42 -19.15
N LEU A 17 -30.47 24.45 -19.74
CA LEU A 17 -30.25 23.02 -19.50
C LEU A 17 -28.97 22.46 -20.17
N LEU A 18 -28.47 23.13 -21.21
CA LEU A 18 -27.22 22.75 -21.89
C LEU A 18 -25.96 23.30 -21.19
N LEU A 19 -26.12 24.18 -20.20
CA LEU A 19 -25.02 24.74 -19.42
C LEU A 19 -24.82 24.09 -18.03
N THR A 20 -25.65 23.15 -17.66
CA THR A 20 -25.34 22.23 -16.58
C THR A 20 -24.36 21.20 -17.14
N GLY A 21 -23.14 21.62 -17.42
CA GLY A 21 -22.02 20.71 -17.56
C GLY A 21 -22.02 19.85 -16.31
N SER A 22 -22.35 18.57 -16.45
CA SER A 22 -22.09 17.56 -15.46
C SER A 22 -20.62 17.72 -15.08
N ALA A 23 -20.37 18.29 -13.90
CA ALA A 23 -19.13 18.05 -13.20
C ALA A 23 -19.18 16.54 -12.87
N GLU A 24 -18.89 15.70 -13.87
CA GLU A 24 -18.55 14.33 -13.62
C GLU A 24 -17.44 14.42 -12.60
N ALA A 25 -17.67 13.85 -11.43
CA ALA A 25 -16.62 13.58 -10.48
C ALA A 25 -15.64 12.70 -11.27
N GLN A 26 -14.59 13.31 -11.83
CA GLN A 26 -13.58 12.60 -12.59
C GLN A 26 -12.94 11.63 -11.62
N GLY A 27 -13.27 10.35 -11.75
CA GLY A 27 -12.61 9.27 -11.05
C GLY A 27 -11.12 9.21 -11.43
N LEU A 28 -10.40 8.29 -10.86
CA LEU A 28 -9.01 8.05 -11.24
C LEU A 28 -8.93 7.69 -12.73
N SER A 29 -7.90 8.19 -13.42
CA SER A 29 -7.66 7.87 -14.83
C SER A 29 -6.17 7.71 -15.13
N LEU A 30 -5.88 6.91 -16.15
CA LEU A 30 -4.53 6.85 -16.70
C LEU A 30 -4.21 8.17 -17.39
N GLY A 31 -2.98 8.67 -17.16
CA GLY A 31 -2.54 9.94 -17.77
C GLY A 31 -3.28 11.17 -17.25
N TYR A 32 -3.86 11.14 -16.08
CA TYR A 32 -4.55 12.28 -15.45
C TYR A 32 -3.75 13.57 -15.53
N TYR A 33 -2.44 13.48 -15.32
CA TYR A 33 -1.54 14.64 -15.35
C TYR A 33 -1.03 15.01 -16.75
N SER A 34 -1.41 14.32 -17.83
CA SER A 34 -0.85 14.49 -19.17
C SER A 34 -0.89 15.93 -19.70
N LYS A 35 -1.88 16.74 -19.29
CA LYS A 35 -2.01 18.15 -19.66
C LYS A 35 -1.36 19.11 -18.66
N ALA A 36 -1.57 18.87 -17.36
CA ALA A 36 -1.17 19.79 -16.30
C ALA A 36 0.28 19.60 -15.84
N CYS A 37 0.79 18.37 -15.90
CA CYS A 37 2.17 18.01 -15.55
C CYS A 37 2.63 16.77 -16.35
N PRO A 38 2.92 16.91 -17.66
CA PRO A 38 3.19 15.78 -18.55
C PRO A 38 4.32 14.86 -18.09
N ASN A 39 5.28 15.41 -17.38
CA ASN A 39 6.47 14.70 -16.90
C ASN A 39 6.32 14.18 -15.45
N ALA A 40 5.12 14.21 -14.84
CA ALA A 40 4.95 13.82 -13.44
C ALA A 40 5.48 12.42 -13.16
N GLU A 41 5.07 11.42 -13.93
CA GLU A 41 5.50 10.03 -13.72
C GLU A 41 7.00 9.82 -13.98
N SER A 42 7.57 10.46 -15.00
CA SER A 42 9.01 10.35 -15.28
C SER A 42 9.85 10.99 -14.16
N ILE A 43 9.42 12.13 -13.63
CA ILE A 43 10.08 12.79 -12.48
C ILE A 43 10.10 11.85 -11.27
N VAL A 44 8.97 11.20 -10.95
CA VAL A 44 8.89 10.24 -9.84
C VAL A 44 9.85 9.07 -10.09
N PHE A 45 9.79 8.47 -11.27
CA PHE A 45 10.62 7.32 -11.63
C PHE A 45 12.13 7.63 -11.58
N GLU A 46 12.55 8.76 -12.14
CA GLU A 46 13.97 9.17 -12.14
C GLU A 46 14.49 9.39 -10.72
N GLU A 47 13.68 9.98 -9.85
CA GLU A 47 14.07 10.17 -8.46
C GLU A 47 14.11 8.84 -7.71
N MET A 48 13.13 7.97 -7.93
CA MET A 48 13.11 6.62 -7.36
C MET A 48 14.31 5.78 -7.82
N ALA A 49 14.71 5.88 -9.09
CA ALA A 49 15.90 5.19 -9.61
C ALA A 49 17.18 5.61 -8.87
N LYS A 50 17.33 6.90 -8.55
CA LYS A 50 18.45 7.40 -7.74
C LYS A 50 18.41 6.85 -6.31
N VAL A 51 17.22 6.86 -5.69
CA VAL A 51 17.01 6.38 -4.31
C VAL A 51 17.31 4.89 -4.20
N ILE A 52 16.71 4.05 -5.05
CA ILE A 52 16.83 2.60 -4.98
C ILE A 52 18.26 2.15 -5.35
N LYS A 53 18.93 2.86 -6.24
CA LYS A 53 20.35 2.61 -6.54
C LYS A 53 21.26 2.73 -5.29
N ILE A 54 20.98 3.71 -4.42
CA ILE A 54 21.79 3.98 -3.22
C ILE A 54 21.28 3.17 -2.02
N ALA A 55 19.97 3.05 -1.89
CA ALA A 55 19.30 2.41 -0.74
C ALA A 55 18.23 1.40 -1.20
N PRO A 56 18.64 0.25 -1.79
CA PRO A 56 17.69 -0.72 -2.35
C PRO A 56 16.76 -1.33 -1.32
N SER A 57 17.12 -1.31 -0.04
CA SER A 57 16.27 -1.76 1.07
C SER A 57 15.06 -0.87 1.34
N LEU A 58 14.96 0.31 0.73
CA LEU A 58 13.80 1.19 0.85
C LEU A 58 12.61 0.75 -0.02
N ALA A 59 12.79 -0.14 -0.99
CA ALA A 59 11.71 -0.59 -1.86
C ALA A 59 10.53 -1.20 -1.08
N GLY A 60 10.79 -2.16 -0.20
CA GLY A 60 9.75 -2.76 0.65
C GLY A 60 9.03 -1.76 1.56
N PRO A 61 9.73 -0.91 2.33
CA PRO A 61 9.11 0.16 3.11
C PRO A 61 8.25 1.13 2.32
N LEU A 62 8.64 1.52 1.10
CA LEU A 62 7.86 2.43 0.25
C LEU A 62 6.60 1.77 -0.31
N LEU A 63 6.70 0.50 -0.74
CA LEU A 63 5.52 -0.30 -1.12
C LEU A 63 4.55 -0.42 0.06
N ARG A 64 5.07 -0.76 1.25
CA ARG A 64 4.28 -0.89 2.47
C ARG A 64 3.64 0.43 2.91
N MET A 65 4.28 1.57 2.69
CA MET A 65 3.72 2.88 3.04
C MET A 65 2.43 3.17 2.26
N HIS A 66 2.36 2.82 0.99
CA HIS A 66 1.13 2.95 0.20
C HIS A 66 0.02 2.03 0.71
N PHE A 67 0.34 0.78 1.09
CA PHE A 67 -0.61 -0.13 1.73
C PHE A 67 -1.16 0.45 3.04
N HIS A 68 -0.29 1.01 3.90
CA HIS A 68 -0.71 1.61 5.16
C HIS A 68 -1.61 2.83 4.95
N ASP A 69 -1.35 3.64 3.93
CA ASP A 69 -2.23 4.74 3.55
C ASP A 69 -3.62 4.22 3.18
N CYS A 70 -3.68 3.31 2.19
CA CYS A 70 -4.94 2.84 1.63
C CYS A 70 -5.83 2.08 2.63
N PHE A 71 -5.24 1.38 3.61
CA PHE A 71 -5.99 0.55 4.56
C PHE A 71 -6.54 1.31 5.77
N VAL A 72 -6.15 2.56 6.01
CA VAL A 72 -6.69 3.33 7.14
C VAL A 72 -7.89 4.16 6.67
N ARG A 73 -7.68 5.27 6.02
CA ARG A 73 -8.76 6.17 5.54
C ARG A 73 -9.09 6.02 4.06
N GLY A 74 -8.33 5.20 3.35
CA GLY A 74 -8.28 5.11 1.91
C GLY A 74 -6.99 5.75 1.40
N CYS A 75 -6.73 5.64 0.09
CA CYS A 75 -5.53 6.15 -0.53
C CYS A 75 -5.59 7.68 -0.64
N ASP A 76 -5.45 8.39 0.48
CA ASP A 76 -5.63 9.84 0.61
C ASP A 76 -4.40 10.59 1.16
N GLY A 77 -3.27 9.89 1.31
CA GLY A 77 -2.02 10.48 1.81
C GLY A 77 -2.05 10.84 3.30
N SER A 78 -3.03 10.37 4.07
CA SER A 78 -3.18 10.67 5.50
C SER A 78 -2.01 10.16 6.34
N VAL A 79 -1.41 9.03 5.95
CA VAL A 79 -0.22 8.45 6.62
C VAL A 79 0.98 9.39 6.65
N LEU A 80 1.02 10.38 5.77
CA LEU A 80 2.14 11.34 5.64
C LEU A 80 2.03 12.52 6.61
N LEU A 81 0.84 12.81 7.14
CA LEU A 81 0.60 13.95 8.01
C LEU A 81 1.35 13.82 9.35
N ASN A 82 1.88 14.92 9.83
CA ASN A 82 2.50 14.99 11.16
C ASN A 82 1.43 15.16 12.24
N SER A 83 1.75 14.71 13.46
CA SER A 83 0.97 15.02 14.65
C SER A 83 0.93 16.52 14.92
N THR A 84 -0.18 16.97 15.50
CA THR A 84 -0.37 18.37 15.92
C THR A 84 -0.74 18.41 17.40
N LYS A 85 -0.80 19.63 17.98
CA LYS A 85 -1.23 19.78 19.37
C LYS A 85 -2.66 19.23 19.55
N GLY A 86 -2.79 18.17 20.33
CA GLY A 86 -4.07 17.52 20.63
C GLY A 86 -4.49 16.42 19.65
N ASN A 87 -3.68 16.12 18.62
CA ASN A 87 -3.93 15.02 17.69
C ASN A 87 -2.66 14.23 17.38
N VAL A 88 -2.66 12.94 17.69
CA VAL A 88 -1.60 12.00 17.27
C VAL A 88 -1.97 11.44 15.91
N ALA A 89 -1.15 11.71 14.89
CA ALA A 89 -1.37 11.24 13.53
C ALA A 89 -1.02 9.76 13.36
N GLU A 90 -1.48 9.17 12.27
CA GLU A 90 -1.17 7.79 11.86
C GLU A 90 0.33 7.50 11.85
N LYS A 91 1.14 8.46 11.37
CA LYS A 91 2.61 8.37 11.29
C LYS A 91 3.25 7.96 12.60
N ASP A 92 2.72 8.45 13.72
CA ASP A 92 3.24 8.22 15.07
C ASP A 92 2.55 7.05 15.78
N ALA A 93 1.62 6.36 15.11
CA ALA A 93 1.00 5.16 15.63
C ALA A 93 1.98 3.96 15.58
N ARG A 94 1.85 3.06 16.56
CA ARG A 94 2.74 1.88 16.71
C ARG A 94 2.98 1.10 15.41
N PRO A 95 1.98 0.77 14.56
CA PRO A 95 2.22 0.04 13.30
C PRO A 95 3.10 0.81 12.32
N ASN A 96 3.08 2.14 12.39
CA ASN A 96 3.74 3.03 11.43
C ASN A 96 5.15 3.48 11.88
N LEU A 97 5.53 3.26 13.15
CA LEU A 97 6.87 3.61 13.65
C LEU A 97 8.00 2.87 12.91
N SER A 98 7.71 1.74 12.28
CA SER A 98 8.65 0.99 11.45
C SER A 98 8.66 1.40 9.98
N LEU A 99 7.75 2.26 9.52
CA LEU A 99 7.78 2.78 8.15
C LEU A 99 9.03 3.64 7.94
N ARG A 100 9.57 3.54 6.72
CA ARG A 100 10.74 4.31 6.28
C ARG A 100 10.46 4.86 4.89
N GLY A 101 11.09 5.98 4.56
CA GLY A 101 10.97 6.58 3.23
C GLY A 101 10.13 7.86 3.20
N TYR A 102 9.63 8.40 4.30
CA TYR A 102 8.92 9.68 4.33
C TYR A 102 9.70 10.81 3.66
N GLY A 103 11.01 10.92 3.92
CA GLY A 103 11.86 11.90 3.27
C GLY A 103 12.04 11.68 1.76
N VAL A 104 11.80 10.48 1.25
CA VAL A 104 11.75 10.22 -0.21
C VAL A 104 10.50 10.86 -0.79
N ILE A 105 9.35 10.66 -0.16
CA ILE A 105 8.08 11.27 -0.58
C ILE A 105 8.19 12.80 -0.57
N ASP A 106 8.72 13.40 0.51
CA ASP A 106 8.90 14.85 0.61
C ASP A 106 9.82 15.38 -0.48
N ARG A 107 10.89 14.67 -0.83
CA ARG A 107 11.82 15.05 -1.89
C ARG A 107 11.18 14.96 -3.28
N VAL A 108 10.45 13.88 -3.58
CA VAL A 108 9.68 13.75 -4.82
C VAL A 108 8.67 14.88 -4.93
N LYS A 109 7.92 15.16 -3.86
CA LYS A 109 6.95 16.26 -3.80
C LYS A 109 7.61 17.60 -4.09
N ALA A 110 8.75 17.89 -3.46
CA ALA A 110 9.46 19.16 -3.68
C ALA A 110 9.94 19.35 -5.12
N ILE A 111 10.33 18.26 -5.81
CA ILE A 111 10.71 18.32 -7.24
C ILE A 111 9.48 18.57 -8.10
N LEU A 112 8.38 17.89 -7.85
CA LEU A 112 7.12 18.08 -8.57
C LEU A 112 6.53 19.48 -8.37
N GLU A 113 6.61 20.04 -7.16
CA GLU A 113 6.16 21.42 -6.89
C GLU A 113 6.99 22.47 -7.63
N LYS A 114 8.27 22.20 -7.93
CA LYS A 114 9.08 23.07 -8.78
C LYS A 114 8.69 23.00 -10.26
N ALA A 115 8.33 21.78 -10.73
CA ALA A 115 7.95 21.56 -12.12
C ALA A 115 6.50 21.96 -12.41
N CYS A 116 5.58 21.62 -11.53
CA CYS A 116 4.13 21.76 -11.69
C CYS A 116 3.49 22.12 -10.33
N PRO A 117 3.59 23.39 -9.89
CA PRO A 117 3.13 23.80 -8.56
C PRO A 117 1.64 23.51 -8.31
N GLY A 118 1.32 22.84 -7.21
CA GLY A 118 -0.06 22.55 -6.79
C GLY A 118 -0.83 21.56 -7.67
N VAL A 119 -0.15 20.76 -8.49
CA VAL A 119 -0.79 19.84 -9.44
C VAL A 119 -0.84 18.41 -8.94
N VAL A 120 0.28 17.83 -8.46
CA VAL A 120 0.38 16.41 -8.13
C VAL A 120 0.16 16.20 -6.63
N SER A 121 -0.84 15.39 -6.27
CA SER A 121 -1.16 15.08 -4.88
C SER A 121 -0.14 14.16 -4.22
N CYS A 122 -0.05 14.21 -2.90
CA CYS A 122 0.79 13.30 -2.12
C CYS A 122 0.29 11.85 -2.16
N ALA A 123 -1.02 11.66 -2.26
CA ALA A 123 -1.64 10.35 -2.44
C ALA A 123 -1.23 9.68 -3.77
N ASP A 124 -1.18 10.44 -4.86
CA ASP A 124 -0.70 9.92 -6.14
C ASP A 124 0.81 9.69 -6.14
N ILE A 125 1.58 10.51 -5.44
CA ILE A 125 3.03 10.26 -5.24
C ILE A 125 3.25 8.92 -4.55
N LEU A 126 2.47 8.59 -3.50
CA LEU A 126 2.58 7.29 -2.82
C LEU A 126 2.32 6.12 -3.77
N ALA A 127 1.27 6.20 -4.59
CA ALA A 127 0.92 5.16 -5.54
C ALA A 127 2.01 4.97 -6.63
N LEU A 128 2.53 6.06 -7.18
CA LEU A 128 3.60 6.03 -8.18
C LEU A 128 4.93 5.52 -7.58
N VAL A 129 5.30 5.99 -6.40
CA VAL A 129 6.50 5.54 -5.68
C VAL A 129 6.42 4.04 -5.36
N ALA A 130 5.25 3.52 -4.97
CA ALA A 130 5.06 2.11 -4.71
C ALA A 130 5.27 1.26 -5.99
N ARG A 131 4.70 1.69 -7.14
CA ARG A 131 4.92 1.06 -8.45
C ARG A 131 6.41 1.07 -8.81
N ASP A 132 7.05 2.21 -8.71
CA ASP A 132 8.45 2.38 -9.12
C ASP A 132 9.40 1.59 -8.20
N ALA A 133 9.10 1.48 -6.90
CA ALA A 133 9.86 0.65 -5.98
C ALA A 133 9.83 -0.83 -6.40
N VAL A 134 8.68 -1.34 -6.83
CA VAL A 134 8.54 -2.72 -7.32
C VAL A 134 9.28 -2.91 -8.64
N VAL A 135 9.10 -2.03 -9.61
CA VAL A 135 9.80 -2.07 -10.92
C VAL A 135 11.31 -2.07 -10.74
N LEU A 136 11.83 -1.16 -9.90
CA LEU A 136 13.26 -1.04 -9.63
C LEU A 136 13.82 -2.24 -8.83
N SER A 137 12.95 -3.04 -8.22
CA SER A 137 13.26 -4.32 -7.59
C SER A 137 13.07 -5.52 -8.53
N LYS A 138 12.98 -5.30 -9.84
CA LYS A 138 12.75 -6.30 -10.90
C LYS A 138 11.33 -6.90 -10.92
N GLY A 139 10.37 -6.29 -10.23
CA GLY A 139 8.98 -6.68 -10.27
C GLY A 139 8.22 -6.10 -11.48
N PRO A 140 6.90 -6.31 -11.53
CA PRO A 140 6.07 -5.88 -12.64
C PRO A 140 5.92 -4.35 -12.72
N TYR A 141 5.75 -3.88 -13.93
CA TYR A 141 5.16 -2.56 -14.18
C TYR A 141 3.63 -2.71 -14.29
N TRP A 142 2.89 -1.77 -13.73
CA TRP A 142 1.47 -1.58 -13.98
C TRP A 142 1.15 -0.11 -14.21
N PRO A 143 0.17 0.21 -15.07
CA PRO A 143 -0.28 1.59 -15.23
C PRO A 143 -1.03 2.02 -13.96
N VAL A 144 -0.62 3.13 -13.35
CA VAL A 144 -1.24 3.66 -12.14
C VAL A 144 -2.31 4.68 -12.52
N PRO A 145 -3.60 4.42 -12.28
CA PRO A 145 -4.61 5.46 -12.37
C PRO A 145 -4.34 6.54 -11.32
N THR A 146 -4.27 7.80 -11.75
CA THR A 146 -3.99 8.97 -10.91
C THR A 146 -5.18 9.93 -10.88
N GLY A 147 -5.13 10.97 -10.07
CA GLY A 147 -6.24 11.89 -9.83
C GLY A 147 -6.75 11.86 -8.38
N ARG A 148 -6.04 11.15 -7.47
CA ARG A 148 -6.31 11.19 -6.03
C ARG A 148 -6.05 12.58 -5.49
N ARG A 149 -6.80 12.92 -4.46
CA ARG A 149 -6.57 14.10 -3.65
C ARG A 149 -6.19 13.72 -2.24
N ASP A 150 -5.55 14.65 -1.56
CA ASP A 150 -5.03 14.47 -0.21
C ASP A 150 -6.12 14.75 0.84
N GLY A 151 -6.24 13.89 1.85
CA GLY A 151 -7.13 14.06 2.98
C GLY A 151 -6.65 15.12 3.97
N PHE A 152 -7.54 15.58 4.83
CA PHE A 152 -7.26 16.60 5.86
C PHE A 152 -7.03 16.02 7.24
N VAL A 153 -7.24 14.71 7.44
CA VAL A 153 -7.32 14.08 8.76
C VAL A 153 -6.39 12.87 8.80
N SER A 154 -5.65 12.75 9.91
CA SER A 154 -4.82 11.58 10.21
C SER A 154 -4.92 11.30 11.71
N ILE A 155 -5.39 10.11 12.10
CA ILE A 155 -5.66 9.74 13.50
C ILE A 155 -5.01 8.39 13.83
N ALA A 156 -4.09 8.39 14.80
CA ALA A 156 -3.35 7.20 15.20
C ALA A 156 -4.24 5.99 15.55
N ASN A 157 -5.36 6.23 16.22
CA ASN A 157 -6.27 5.14 16.64
C ASN A 157 -6.93 4.41 15.46
N GLU A 158 -7.02 5.05 14.30
CA GLU A 158 -7.61 4.44 13.09
C GLU A 158 -6.69 3.43 12.42
N THR A 159 -5.40 3.42 12.76
CA THR A 159 -4.44 2.38 12.32
C THR A 159 -4.79 0.96 12.78
N LYS A 160 -5.77 0.80 13.66
CA LYS A 160 -6.40 -0.50 14.00
C LYS A 160 -7.08 -1.18 12.80
N GLN A 161 -7.33 -0.43 11.71
CA GLN A 161 -7.82 -0.97 10.45
C GLN A 161 -6.73 -1.69 9.63
N LEU A 162 -5.46 -1.57 10.01
CA LEU A 162 -4.38 -2.32 9.36
C LEU A 162 -4.41 -3.78 9.79
N PRO A 163 -4.36 -4.74 8.85
CA PRO A 163 -4.22 -6.16 9.15
C PRO A 163 -2.95 -6.41 9.97
N PRO A 164 -3.07 -6.94 11.21
CA PRO A 164 -1.88 -7.20 12.02
C PRO A 164 -1.15 -8.47 11.55
N PRO A 165 0.17 -8.56 11.75
CA PRO A 165 0.96 -9.73 11.37
C PRO A 165 0.55 -11.02 12.12
N THR A 166 -0.21 -10.89 13.19
CA THR A 166 -0.75 -11.99 14.01
C THR A 166 -2.16 -12.42 13.59
N ALA A 167 -2.73 -11.84 12.55
CA ALA A 167 -4.11 -12.14 12.13
C ALA A 167 -4.24 -13.56 11.55
N ASN A 168 -5.35 -14.22 11.90
CA ASN A 168 -5.76 -15.45 11.25
C ASN A 168 -6.47 -15.18 9.91
N ILE A 169 -6.72 -16.24 9.13
CA ILE A 169 -7.26 -16.09 7.76
C ILE A 169 -8.65 -15.45 7.73
N THR A 170 -9.53 -15.77 8.69
CA THR A 170 -10.88 -15.20 8.75
C THR A 170 -10.84 -13.70 9.00
N THR A 171 -9.98 -13.27 9.91
CA THR A 171 -9.74 -11.84 10.18
C THR A 171 -9.18 -11.13 8.95
N LEU A 172 -8.18 -11.71 8.28
CA LEU A 172 -7.58 -11.12 7.07
C LEU A 172 -8.63 -10.95 5.96
N ILE A 173 -9.42 -12.00 5.67
CA ILE A 173 -10.50 -11.95 4.67
C ILE A 173 -11.50 -10.84 5.01
N SER A 174 -11.93 -10.75 6.26
CA SER A 174 -12.88 -9.73 6.71
C SER A 174 -12.31 -8.31 6.54
N MET A 175 -11.04 -8.11 6.91
CA MET A 175 -10.39 -6.79 6.81
C MET A 175 -10.21 -6.36 5.35
N PHE A 176 -9.80 -7.26 4.46
CA PHE A 176 -9.70 -6.98 3.03
C PHE A 176 -11.09 -6.71 2.41
N ALA A 177 -12.08 -7.53 2.74
CA ALA A 177 -13.46 -7.33 2.28
C ALA A 177 -14.04 -5.98 2.73
N SER A 178 -13.70 -5.50 3.93
CA SER A 178 -14.11 -4.16 4.41
C SER A 178 -13.54 -3.01 3.58
N LYS A 179 -12.49 -3.27 2.81
CA LYS A 179 -11.88 -2.34 1.85
C LYS A 179 -12.32 -2.61 0.40
N GLY A 180 -13.29 -3.50 0.17
CA GLY A 180 -13.73 -3.89 -1.17
C GLY A 180 -12.75 -4.79 -1.91
N LEU A 181 -11.76 -5.37 -1.20
CA LEU A 181 -10.75 -6.25 -1.78
C LEU A 181 -11.16 -7.72 -1.62
N SER A 182 -10.86 -8.51 -2.64
CA SER A 182 -11.20 -9.93 -2.70
C SER A 182 -10.20 -10.82 -1.93
N VAL A 183 -10.56 -12.10 -1.77
CA VAL A 183 -9.64 -13.13 -1.24
C VAL A 183 -8.42 -13.32 -2.16
N LYS A 184 -8.60 -13.11 -3.48
CA LYS A 184 -7.48 -13.10 -4.42
C LYS A 184 -6.54 -11.92 -4.15
N ASP A 185 -7.09 -10.71 -3.97
CA ASP A 185 -6.27 -9.54 -3.64
C ASP A 185 -5.48 -9.75 -2.34
N LEU A 186 -6.08 -10.40 -1.31
CA LEU A 186 -5.39 -10.73 -0.08
C LEU A 186 -4.12 -11.56 -0.34
N VAL A 187 -4.23 -12.70 -1.02
CA VAL A 187 -3.06 -13.57 -1.24
C VAL A 187 -2.05 -12.96 -2.19
N VAL A 188 -2.51 -12.24 -3.20
CA VAL A 188 -1.64 -11.58 -4.19
C VAL A 188 -0.86 -10.43 -3.55
N LEU A 189 -1.53 -9.53 -2.82
CA LEU A 189 -0.87 -8.40 -2.15
C LEU A 189 0.07 -8.85 -1.02
N SER A 190 -0.23 -9.97 -0.35
CA SER A 190 0.71 -10.61 0.60
C SER A 190 2.03 -10.99 -0.07
N GLY A 191 2.03 -11.27 -1.38
CA GLY A 191 3.22 -11.50 -2.19
C GLY A 191 4.22 -10.33 -2.19
N GLY A 192 3.79 -9.12 -1.81
CA GLY A 192 4.68 -7.99 -1.54
C GLY A 192 5.73 -8.27 -0.47
N HIS A 193 5.51 -9.27 0.39
CA HIS A 193 6.48 -9.75 1.38
C HIS A 193 7.70 -10.46 0.74
N THR A 194 7.76 -10.59 -0.56
CA THR A 194 8.99 -11.05 -1.27
C THR A 194 10.14 -10.03 -1.13
N ILE A 195 9.84 -8.75 -0.85
CA ILE A 195 10.85 -7.72 -0.61
C ILE A 195 10.75 -7.12 0.80
N GLY A 196 11.90 -6.71 1.33
CA GLY A 196 11.98 -6.02 2.60
C GLY A 196 12.45 -6.88 3.77
N ILE A 197 12.33 -6.30 4.95
CA ILE A 197 12.77 -6.90 6.22
C ILE A 197 11.67 -6.76 7.27
N SER A 198 11.69 -7.63 8.28
CA SER A 198 10.84 -7.52 9.47
C SER A 198 11.68 -7.51 10.74
N HIS A 199 11.33 -6.62 11.70
CA HIS A 199 11.90 -6.69 13.03
C HIS A 199 11.37 -7.91 13.79
N CYS A 200 12.23 -8.55 14.59
CA CYS A 200 11.90 -9.71 15.40
C CYS A 200 10.66 -9.48 16.27
N ALA A 201 10.46 -8.28 16.78
CA ALA A 201 9.30 -7.91 17.60
C ALA A 201 7.94 -8.16 16.91
N ALA A 202 7.88 -8.19 15.58
CA ALA A 202 6.63 -8.36 14.85
C ALA A 202 6.13 -9.83 14.80
N PHE A 203 6.99 -10.79 15.16
CA PHE A 203 6.68 -12.23 15.14
C PHE A 203 7.34 -13.01 16.29
N ASN A 204 7.81 -12.30 17.32
CA ASN A 204 8.49 -12.90 18.47
C ASN A 204 7.58 -13.87 19.26
N ASP A 205 6.27 -13.60 19.25
CA ASP A 205 5.24 -14.48 19.81
C ASP A 205 5.24 -15.86 19.16
N ARG A 206 5.40 -15.96 17.84
CA ARG A 206 5.51 -17.25 17.13
C ARG A 206 6.69 -18.10 17.62
N LEU A 207 7.73 -17.45 18.09
CA LEU A 207 8.97 -18.10 18.51
C LEU A 207 8.96 -18.50 19.99
N TYR A 208 8.26 -17.72 20.87
CA TYR A 208 8.49 -17.82 22.30
C TYR A 208 7.24 -17.74 23.19
N ASN A 209 6.09 -17.27 22.67
CA ASN A 209 4.90 -17.03 23.49
C ASN A 209 3.61 -17.02 22.63
N PHE A 210 3.41 -18.06 21.84
CA PHE A 210 2.35 -18.11 20.83
C PHE A 210 0.94 -18.12 21.43
N THR A 211 0.76 -18.90 22.52
CA THR A 211 -0.53 -18.99 23.21
C THR A 211 -0.64 -18.09 24.45
N GLY A 212 0.40 -17.32 24.77
CA GLY A 212 0.46 -16.48 25.95
C GLY A 212 0.89 -17.20 27.24
N LYS A 213 1.27 -18.48 27.16
CA LYS A 213 1.69 -19.28 28.33
C LYS A 213 3.15 -19.06 28.72
N ALA A 214 3.93 -18.43 27.84
CA ALA A 214 5.34 -18.12 28.05
C ALA A 214 6.21 -19.30 28.52
N THR A 215 5.91 -20.51 28.06
CA THR A 215 6.72 -21.69 28.32
C THR A 215 7.76 -21.93 27.22
N PRO A 216 8.85 -22.63 27.42
CA PRO A 216 9.85 -22.93 26.40
C PRO A 216 9.30 -23.62 25.14
N THR A 217 8.14 -24.29 25.28
CA THR A 217 7.43 -25.02 24.23
C THR A 217 6.25 -24.25 23.66
N ASP A 218 5.98 -23.03 24.14
CA ASP A 218 4.91 -22.19 23.65
C ASP A 218 5.32 -21.48 22.33
N ILE A 219 5.29 -22.24 21.27
CA ILE A 219 5.71 -21.87 19.91
C ILE A 219 4.54 -22.06 18.96
N ASP A 220 4.59 -21.35 17.83
CA ASP A 220 3.63 -21.56 16.75
C ASP A 220 3.79 -22.97 16.15
N PRO A 221 2.80 -23.86 16.29
CA PRO A 221 2.91 -25.24 15.82
C PRO A 221 2.87 -25.35 14.29
N THR A 222 2.49 -24.29 13.59
CA THR A 222 2.40 -24.25 12.13
C THR A 222 3.72 -23.85 11.48
N LEU A 223 4.68 -23.29 12.24
CA LEU A 223 5.98 -22.86 11.73
C LEU A 223 6.92 -24.06 11.53
N ASP A 224 7.57 -24.15 10.36
CA ASP A 224 8.58 -25.20 10.09
C ASP A 224 9.64 -25.26 11.19
N LYS A 225 9.86 -26.45 11.76
CA LYS A 225 10.75 -26.63 12.93
C LYS A 225 12.21 -26.22 12.67
N TYR A 226 12.69 -26.40 11.44
CA TYR A 226 14.06 -26.03 11.10
C TYR A 226 14.18 -24.51 10.89
N TYR A 227 13.13 -23.88 10.33
CA TYR A 227 13.09 -22.44 10.19
C TYR A 227 12.92 -21.75 11.55
N LEU A 228 12.08 -22.28 12.44
CA LEU A 228 11.98 -21.87 13.85
C LEU A 228 13.34 -21.88 14.53
N ALA A 229 14.09 -23.01 14.43
CA ALA A 229 15.42 -23.11 15.02
C ALA A 229 16.37 -22.03 14.47
N LYS A 230 16.35 -21.80 13.15
CA LYS A 230 17.12 -20.73 12.51
C LYS A 230 16.73 -19.34 13.01
N LEU A 231 15.45 -19.04 13.07
CA LEU A 231 14.97 -17.73 13.53
C LEU A 231 15.37 -17.48 15.00
N ARG A 232 15.33 -18.47 15.87
CA ARG A 232 15.78 -18.36 17.28
C ARG A 232 17.29 -18.11 17.44
N THR A 233 18.11 -18.43 16.44
CA THR A 233 19.53 -18.03 16.47
C THR A 233 19.70 -16.54 16.27
N ILE A 234 18.82 -15.91 15.51
CA ILE A 234 18.85 -14.50 15.14
C ILE A 234 18.03 -13.65 16.14
N CYS A 235 16.76 -13.97 16.29
CA CYS A 235 15.82 -13.26 17.17
C CYS A 235 15.82 -13.85 18.57
N LYS A 236 16.16 -13.05 19.56
CA LYS A 236 16.09 -13.47 20.98
C LYS A 236 14.73 -13.11 21.60
N PRO A 237 14.36 -13.69 22.75
CA PRO A 237 13.16 -13.27 23.46
C PRO A 237 13.15 -11.75 23.69
N ASN A 238 12.02 -11.10 23.38
CA ASN A 238 11.83 -9.65 23.53
C ASN A 238 12.77 -8.75 22.69
N ASP A 239 13.38 -9.31 21.64
CA ASP A 239 14.25 -8.54 20.74
C ASP A 239 13.41 -7.58 19.89
N ALA A 240 13.60 -6.28 20.11
CA ALA A 240 12.88 -5.23 19.41
C ALA A 240 13.68 -4.59 18.27
N VAL A 241 14.97 -4.90 18.13
CA VAL A 241 15.91 -4.17 17.25
C VAL A 241 16.35 -5.00 16.06
N THR A 242 16.66 -6.29 16.29
CA THR A 242 17.15 -7.19 15.23
C THR A 242 16.07 -7.39 14.18
N PHE A 243 16.48 -7.57 12.95
CA PHE A 243 15.59 -7.83 11.82
C PHE A 243 16.02 -9.10 11.05
N VAL A 244 15.07 -9.65 10.33
CA VAL A 244 15.28 -10.74 9.37
C VAL A 244 14.80 -10.31 7.99
N GLU A 245 15.35 -10.93 6.96
CA GLU A 245 14.84 -10.80 5.59
C GLU A 245 13.47 -11.48 5.47
N MET A 246 12.52 -10.81 4.79
CA MET A 246 11.21 -11.40 4.51
C MET A 246 11.33 -12.60 3.56
N ASP A 247 12.23 -12.49 2.58
CA ASP A 247 12.63 -13.56 1.67
C ASP A 247 14.16 -13.72 1.74
N PRO A 248 14.65 -14.68 2.55
CA PRO A 248 16.08 -14.86 2.78
C PRO A 248 16.86 -15.18 1.50
N GLY A 249 17.75 -14.25 1.14
CA GLY A 249 18.62 -14.34 -0.04
C GLY A 249 18.13 -13.56 -1.25
N SER A 250 16.84 -13.17 -1.32
CA SER A 250 16.31 -12.34 -2.40
C SER A 250 15.47 -11.13 -1.95
N PHE A 251 15.49 -10.75 -0.70
CA PHE A 251 14.67 -9.68 -0.10
C PHE A 251 14.75 -8.29 -0.76
N ARG A 252 15.55 -8.13 -1.80
CA ARG A 252 15.68 -6.93 -2.65
C ARG A 252 15.23 -7.17 -4.09
N THR A 253 14.77 -8.37 -4.40
CA THR A 253 14.29 -8.76 -5.73
C THR A 253 12.82 -9.14 -5.60
N PHE A 254 11.96 -8.51 -6.39
CA PHE A 254 10.55 -8.84 -6.42
C PHE A 254 10.35 -10.09 -7.28
N ASP A 255 10.00 -11.20 -6.64
CA ASP A 255 9.88 -12.52 -7.30
C ASP A 255 8.84 -13.42 -6.59
N THR A 256 8.79 -14.70 -6.91
CA THR A 256 7.88 -15.68 -6.29
C THR A 256 8.48 -16.41 -5.08
N GLY A 257 9.65 -15.99 -4.59
CA GLY A 257 10.34 -16.61 -3.46
C GLY A 257 9.50 -16.68 -2.20
N TYR A 258 8.74 -15.62 -1.92
CA TYR A 258 7.78 -15.58 -0.82
C TYR A 258 6.81 -16.78 -0.82
N TYR A 259 6.20 -17.12 -1.96
CA TYR A 259 5.29 -18.27 -2.02
C TYR A 259 5.99 -19.60 -1.82
N LYS A 260 7.26 -19.72 -2.23
CA LYS A 260 8.10 -20.90 -1.97
C LYS A 260 8.35 -21.08 -0.47
N LEU A 261 8.48 -19.99 0.26
CA LEU A 261 8.64 -20.01 1.71
C LEU A 261 7.32 -20.35 2.40
N VAL A 262 6.24 -19.67 2.07
CA VAL A 262 4.92 -19.93 2.65
C VAL A 262 4.47 -21.38 2.41
N ALA A 263 4.64 -21.92 1.20
CA ALA A 263 4.33 -23.31 0.87
C ALA A 263 5.08 -24.34 1.73
N LYS A 264 6.20 -23.93 2.36
CA LYS A 264 7.02 -24.75 3.27
C LYS A 264 6.81 -24.38 4.74
N SER A 265 5.75 -23.62 5.05
CA SER A 265 5.50 -23.08 6.41
C SER A 265 6.68 -22.26 6.96
N ARG A 266 7.27 -21.43 6.10
CA ARG A 266 8.41 -20.54 6.40
C ARG A 266 8.10 -19.07 6.21
N GLY A 267 6.83 -18.69 6.12
CA GLY A 267 6.42 -17.31 6.19
C GLY A 267 6.81 -16.70 7.54
N VAL A 268 7.26 -15.46 7.55
CA VAL A 268 7.76 -14.80 8.76
C VAL A 268 6.62 -14.52 9.73
N PHE A 269 5.48 -14.02 9.22
CA PHE A 269 4.33 -13.67 10.03
C PHE A 269 3.33 -14.83 10.19
N HIS A 270 2.54 -14.80 11.26
CA HIS A 270 1.39 -15.69 11.38
C HIS A 270 0.39 -15.46 10.23
N SER A 271 0.21 -14.21 9.81
CA SER A 271 -0.62 -13.85 8.65
C SER A 271 -0.14 -14.47 7.33
N ASP A 272 1.17 -14.71 7.16
CA ASP A 272 1.70 -15.43 5.99
C ASP A 272 1.27 -16.91 6.01
N GLU A 273 1.40 -17.55 7.16
CA GLU A 273 1.01 -18.96 7.36
C GLU A 273 -0.51 -19.13 7.24
N ALA A 274 -1.28 -18.14 7.67
CA ALA A 274 -2.74 -18.15 7.59
C ALA A 274 -3.24 -18.33 6.14
N LEU A 275 -2.48 -17.92 5.13
CA LEU A 275 -2.84 -18.14 3.72
C LEU A 275 -2.98 -19.62 3.35
N LEU A 276 -2.36 -20.54 4.08
CA LEU A 276 -2.51 -21.97 3.88
C LEU A 276 -3.80 -22.56 4.48
N GLN A 277 -4.55 -21.77 5.25
CA GLN A 277 -5.74 -22.21 5.97
C GLN A 277 -7.06 -22.02 5.20
N HIS A 278 -7.02 -21.35 4.04
CA HIS A 278 -8.20 -21.15 3.19
C HIS A 278 -7.97 -21.76 1.79
N PRO A 279 -8.93 -22.48 1.18
CA PRO A 279 -8.72 -23.21 -0.06
C PRO A 279 -8.19 -22.36 -1.21
N LEU A 280 -8.74 -21.15 -1.43
CA LEU A 280 -8.34 -20.29 -2.54
C LEU A 280 -6.93 -19.71 -2.32
N THR A 281 -6.61 -19.21 -1.13
CA THR A 281 -5.29 -18.65 -0.85
C THR A 281 -4.22 -19.72 -0.86
N LYS A 282 -4.51 -20.90 -0.31
CA LYS A 282 -3.61 -22.08 -0.35
C LYS A 282 -3.35 -22.53 -1.78
N ALA A 283 -4.37 -22.62 -2.62
CA ALA A 283 -4.21 -23.01 -4.03
C ALA A 283 -3.31 -22.01 -4.75
N TYR A 284 -3.50 -20.71 -4.53
CA TYR A 284 -2.68 -19.66 -5.13
C TYR A 284 -1.21 -19.76 -4.66
N VAL A 285 -0.97 -19.91 -3.36
CA VAL A 285 0.38 -20.10 -2.82
C VAL A 285 1.08 -21.30 -3.46
N LEU A 286 0.39 -22.45 -3.53
CA LEU A 286 0.98 -23.67 -4.06
C LEU A 286 1.26 -23.61 -5.55
N SER A 287 0.37 -22.98 -6.35
CA SER A 287 0.57 -22.81 -7.79
C SER A 287 1.75 -21.89 -8.09
N HIS A 288 2.00 -20.85 -7.27
CA HIS A 288 3.08 -19.89 -7.49
C HIS A 288 4.42 -20.26 -6.83
N ALA A 289 4.43 -21.26 -5.95
CA ALA A 289 5.66 -21.72 -5.28
C ALA A 289 6.72 -22.33 -6.21
N GLY A 290 6.37 -22.67 -7.43
CA GLY A 290 7.27 -23.27 -8.41
C GLY A 290 7.06 -22.80 -9.86
N ALA A 291 6.10 -21.88 -10.07
CA ALA A 291 5.72 -21.38 -11.39
C ALA A 291 6.63 -20.22 -11.87
N SER A 292 6.45 -19.84 -13.13
CA SER A 292 7.03 -18.59 -13.66
C SER A 292 6.38 -17.39 -12.99
N GLU A 293 7.09 -16.27 -12.93
CA GLU A 293 6.66 -15.06 -12.26
C GLU A 293 5.54 -14.30 -13.01
N SER A 294 5.32 -14.63 -14.29
CA SER A 294 4.48 -13.83 -15.19
C SER A 294 3.03 -13.70 -14.73
N GLU A 295 2.43 -14.78 -14.21
CA GLU A 295 1.05 -14.75 -13.71
C GLU A 295 0.96 -13.94 -12.41
N PHE A 296 1.86 -14.18 -11.46
CA PHE A 296 1.94 -13.41 -10.23
C PHE A 296 2.15 -11.92 -10.52
N PHE A 297 3.04 -11.57 -11.45
CA PHE A 297 3.32 -10.18 -11.81
C PHE A 297 2.09 -9.47 -12.37
N LYS A 298 1.35 -10.16 -13.25
CA LYS A 298 0.08 -9.61 -13.76
C LYS A 298 -0.93 -9.42 -12.64
N ASP A 299 -1.16 -10.44 -11.84
CA ASP A 299 -2.11 -10.40 -10.74
C ASP A 299 -1.75 -9.33 -9.69
N PHE A 300 -0.44 -9.17 -9.41
CA PHE A 300 0.03 -8.14 -8.48
C PHE A 300 -0.27 -6.73 -9.00
N GLY A 301 -0.04 -6.47 -10.28
CA GLY A 301 -0.42 -5.20 -10.90
C GLY A 301 -1.92 -4.92 -10.79
N ASP A 302 -2.75 -5.91 -11.12
CA ASP A 302 -4.22 -5.81 -11.02
C ASP A 302 -4.66 -5.55 -9.57
N SER A 303 -4.11 -6.28 -8.58
CA SER A 303 -4.43 -6.10 -7.16
C SER A 303 -3.93 -4.76 -6.58
N MET A 304 -2.79 -4.26 -7.07
CA MET A 304 -2.29 -2.92 -6.71
C MET A 304 -3.19 -1.81 -7.25
N ILE A 305 -3.78 -1.99 -8.44
CA ILE A 305 -4.81 -1.07 -8.97
C ILE A 305 -6.06 -1.14 -8.09
N ASN A 306 -6.54 -2.34 -7.73
CA ASN A 306 -7.70 -2.51 -6.85
C ASN A 306 -7.46 -1.81 -5.50
N MET A 307 -6.32 -2.05 -4.86
CA MET A 307 -5.94 -1.39 -3.61
C MET A 307 -5.85 0.13 -3.78
N GLY A 308 -5.25 0.60 -4.87
CA GLY A 308 -5.11 2.01 -5.17
C GLY A 308 -6.43 2.76 -5.41
N ASN A 309 -7.55 2.06 -5.55
CA ASN A 309 -8.89 2.63 -5.67
C ASN A 309 -9.65 2.69 -4.33
N VAL A 310 -9.08 2.16 -3.24
CA VAL A 310 -9.76 2.13 -1.93
C VAL A 310 -9.93 3.53 -1.37
N GLY A 311 -11.18 3.95 -1.14
CA GLY A 311 -11.53 5.16 -0.40
C GLY A 311 -10.91 6.46 -0.96
N VAL A 312 -10.70 6.54 -2.26
CA VAL A 312 -10.03 7.69 -2.90
C VAL A 312 -10.89 8.96 -2.82
N LEU A 313 -10.24 10.09 -2.59
CA LEU A 313 -10.80 11.42 -2.74
C LEU A 313 -10.50 11.92 -4.15
N THR A 314 -11.50 12.50 -4.82
CA THR A 314 -11.36 13.01 -6.20
C THR A 314 -12.18 14.30 -6.40
N GLY A 315 -12.03 14.95 -7.54
CA GLY A 315 -12.77 16.18 -7.91
C GLY A 315 -12.53 17.32 -6.92
N SER A 316 -13.57 17.73 -6.19
CA SER A 316 -13.50 18.80 -5.19
C SER A 316 -13.28 18.32 -3.76
N THR A 317 -13.25 17.00 -3.52
CA THR A 317 -13.08 16.42 -2.19
C THR A 317 -11.58 16.30 -1.87
N GLY A 318 -11.14 16.80 -0.72
CA GLY A 318 -9.71 16.86 -0.34
C GLY A 318 -8.97 18.01 -1.00
N GLU A 319 -7.64 17.99 -0.92
CA GLU A 319 -6.77 19.05 -1.45
C GLU A 319 -5.60 18.48 -2.26
N VAL A 320 -4.71 19.33 -2.76
CA VAL A 320 -3.37 18.98 -3.21
C VAL A 320 -2.40 19.71 -2.28
N ARG A 321 -1.80 18.98 -1.34
CA ARG A 321 -0.87 19.55 -0.38
C ARG A 321 0.39 20.05 -1.06
N LYS A 322 0.91 21.19 -0.61
CA LYS A 322 2.23 21.72 -1.05
C LYS A 322 3.37 20.98 -0.35
N LYS A 323 3.13 20.50 0.88
CA LYS A 323 4.02 19.65 1.66
C LYS A 323 3.22 18.46 2.18
N CYS A 324 3.69 17.24 1.96
CA CYS A 324 2.88 16.07 2.28
C CYS A 324 2.63 15.89 3.79
N SER A 325 3.45 16.51 4.63
CA SER A 325 3.36 16.38 6.09
C SER A 325 2.39 17.34 6.78
N VAL A 326 1.79 18.29 6.05
CA VAL A 326 0.87 19.31 6.62
C VAL A 326 -0.26 19.64 5.65
N VAL A 327 -1.43 19.92 6.19
CA VAL A 327 -2.58 20.49 5.46
C VAL A 327 -2.24 21.92 5.04
N ASN A 328 -2.71 22.36 3.84
CA ASN A 328 -2.41 23.71 3.33
C ASN A 328 -2.99 24.84 4.19
#